data_791782ae66e92784b403a34b38768565
#
_entry.id   791782ae66e92784b403a34b38768565
#
_cell.length_a   1.000
_cell.length_b   1.000
_cell.length_c   1.000
_cell.angle_alpha   90.00
_cell.angle_beta   90.00
_cell.angle_gamma   90.00
#
_symmetry.space_group_name_H-M   'P 1'
#
loop_
_entity.id
_entity.type
_entity.pdbx_description
1 polymer ?
#
loop_
_entity_poly.entity_id
_entity_poly.type
_entity_poly.pdbx_seq_one_letter_code
_entity_poly.pdbx_strand_id
1 'polypeptide(L)'
;MIVSYPAVFYKYQEGNYGVSLPDFGVATCGEDLEDAIKMAIECLAGEIKWSKEQGEEIPKPTLDLDLVEVDERDEENNYVEFIKQIITVDADEYAKKYFNKSVKKNLTIPKWLNDEAVALNINFSKVLQKALLDEINRLKD
;
A
#
# COMPACT_ATOMS: atom_id res chain seq x y z
N MET A 1 12.17 -1.00 -5.80
CA MET A 1 12.90 -0.04 -4.93
C MET A 1 12.34 -0.10 -3.52
N ILE A 2 13.16 -0.56 -2.59
CA ILE A 2 12.78 -0.59 -1.17
C ILE A 2 13.06 0.79 -0.56
N VAL A 3 12.07 1.35 0.10
CA VAL A 3 12.18 2.65 0.77
C VAL A 3 11.75 2.53 2.22
N SER A 4 12.37 3.35 3.09
CA SER A 4 12.06 3.40 4.51
C SER A 4 11.92 4.86 4.94
N TYR A 5 10.80 5.16 5.57
CA TYR A 5 10.50 6.53 6.06
C TYR A 5 9.83 6.48 7.43
N PRO A 6 10.02 7.51 8.25
CA PRO A 6 9.35 7.58 9.53
C PRO A 6 7.87 7.89 9.38
N ALA A 7 7.08 7.28 10.25
CA ALA A 7 5.68 7.60 10.44
C ALA A 7 5.42 7.86 11.92
N VAL A 8 4.49 8.75 12.20
CA VAL A 8 4.01 8.99 13.56
C VAL A 8 2.56 8.53 13.64
N PHE A 9 2.28 7.61 14.55
CA PHE A 9 0.95 7.08 14.80
C PHE A 9 0.38 7.74 16.04
N TYR A 10 -0.76 8.38 15.91
CA TYR A 10 -1.46 9.05 17.01
C TYR A 10 -2.69 8.23 17.40
N LYS A 11 -2.71 7.71 18.61
CA LYS A 11 -3.85 6.95 19.11
C LYS A 11 -4.87 7.89 19.76
N TYR A 12 -6.11 7.78 19.33
CA TYR A 12 -7.23 8.52 19.92
C TYR A 12 -7.97 7.66 20.94
N GLN A 13 -8.77 8.32 21.78
CA GLN A 13 -9.45 7.65 22.89
C GLN A 13 -10.40 6.55 22.43
N GLU A 14 -11.03 6.71 21.26
CA GLU A 14 -11.93 5.73 20.68
C GLU A 14 -11.21 4.50 20.09
N GLY A 15 -9.89 4.49 20.08
CA GLY A 15 -9.08 3.38 19.58
C GLY A 15 -8.65 3.48 18.14
N ASN A 16 -9.11 4.48 17.40
CA ASN A 16 -8.66 4.79 16.05
C ASN A 16 -7.31 5.52 16.06
N TYR A 17 -6.67 5.57 14.91
CA TYR A 17 -5.35 6.17 14.75
C TYR A 17 -5.32 7.21 13.63
N GLY A 18 -4.61 8.30 13.87
CA GLY A 18 -4.10 9.17 12.81
C GLY A 18 -2.66 8.79 12.50
N VAL A 19 -2.23 8.95 11.27
CA VAL A 19 -0.85 8.67 10.84
C VAL A 19 -0.32 9.86 10.06
N SER A 20 0.90 10.27 10.40
CA SER A 20 1.64 11.29 9.67
C SER A 20 2.88 10.68 9.04
N LEU A 21 3.19 11.07 7.80
CA LEU A 21 4.47 10.83 7.14
C LEU A 21 5.18 12.19 7.02
N PRO A 22 5.95 12.60 8.04
CA PRO A 22 6.46 13.98 8.12
C PRO A 22 7.34 14.39 6.96
N ASP A 23 8.18 13.48 6.44
CA ASP A 23 9.08 13.79 5.33
C ASP A 23 8.35 14.15 4.03
N PHE A 24 7.09 13.69 3.88
CA PHE A 24 6.24 13.98 2.74
C PHE A 24 5.18 15.06 3.04
N GLY A 25 4.98 15.40 4.29
CA GLY A 25 3.95 16.34 4.70
C GLY A 25 2.52 15.85 4.47
N VAL A 26 2.28 14.55 4.53
CA VAL A 26 0.98 13.93 4.30
C VAL A 26 0.53 13.13 5.51
N ALA A 27 -0.77 12.85 5.56
CA ALA A 27 -1.40 12.11 6.66
C ALA A 27 -2.43 11.12 6.14
N THR A 28 -2.69 10.10 6.94
CA THR A 28 -3.75 9.12 6.71
C THR A 28 -4.32 8.70 8.07
N CYS A 29 -5.19 7.71 8.09
CA CYS A 29 -5.80 7.22 9.32
C CYS A 29 -6.14 5.74 9.22
N GLY A 30 -6.42 5.11 10.36
CA GLY A 30 -6.84 3.73 10.45
C GLY A 30 -7.77 3.50 11.63
N GLU A 31 -8.59 2.46 11.56
CA GLU A 31 -9.55 2.12 12.62
C GLU A 31 -8.87 1.52 13.85
N ASP A 32 -7.75 0.85 13.66
CA ASP A 32 -6.89 0.29 14.71
C ASP A 32 -5.43 0.39 14.27
N LEU A 33 -4.50 -0.13 15.07
CA LEU A 33 -3.07 -0.03 14.78
C LEU A 33 -2.70 -0.82 13.51
N GLU A 34 -3.24 -2.01 13.33
CA GLU A 34 -2.98 -2.83 12.14
C GLU A 34 -3.43 -2.13 10.87
N ASP A 35 -4.65 -1.60 10.86
CA ASP A 35 -5.20 -0.83 9.75
C ASP A 35 -4.38 0.44 9.48
N ALA A 36 -3.99 1.15 10.54
CA ALA A 36 -3.15 2.34 10.43
C ALA A 36 -1.79 2.05 9.79
N ILE A 37 -1.17 0.91 10.13
CA ILE A 37 0.10 0.47 9.51
C ILE A 37 -0.11 0.18 8.03
N LYS A 38 -1.18 -0.51 7.66
CA LYS A 38 -1.53 -0.77 6.25
C LYS A 38 -1.73 0.52 5.48
N MET A 39 -2.43 1.48 6.06
CA MET A 39 -2.68 2.79 5.45
C MET A 39 -1.40 3.62 5.32
N ALA A 40 -0.50 3.52 6.28
CA ALA A 40 0.81 4.18 6.21
C ALA A 40 1.65 3.64 5.05
N ILE A 41 1.66 2.32 4.86
CA ILE A 41 2.38 1.66 3.77
C ILE A 41 1.79 2.07 2.41
N GLU A 42 0.47 2.06 2.27
CA GLU A 42 -0.23 2.50 1.06
C GLU A 42 0.08 3.96 0.73
N CYS A 43 0.01 4.83 1.73
CA CYS A 43 0.30 6.24 1.59
C CYS A 43 1.74 6.47 1.15
N LEU A 44 2.71 5.80 1.77
CA LEU A 44 4.12 5.90 1.40
C LEU A 44 4.36 5.45 -0.05
N ALA A 45 3.84 4.28 -0.41
CA ALA A 45 3.98 3.78 -1.79
C ALA A 45 3.32 4.73 -2.80
N GLY A 46 2.18 5.31 -2.44
CA GLY A 46 1.49 6.30 -3.28
C GLY A 46 2.30 7.58 -3.49
N GLU A 47 2.95 8.09 -2.44
CA GLU A 47 3.79 9.29 -2.53
C GLU A 47 5.02 9.04 -3.41
N ILE A 48 5.65 7.89 -3.28
CA ILE A 48 6.77 7.50 -4.15
C ILE A 48 6.34 7.43 -5.62
N LYS A 49 5.21 6.78 -5.89
CA LYS A 49 4.65 6.68 -7.24
C LYS A 49 4.34 8.05 -7.84
N TRP A 50 3.67 8.90 -7.06
CA TRP A 50 3.33 10.27 -7.47
C TRP A 50 4.58 11.07 -7.81
N SER A 51 5.58 11.07 -6.93
CA SER A 51 6.83 11.80 -7.14
C SER A 51 7.54 11.36 -8.43
N LYS A 52 7.59 10.05 -8.68
CA LYS A 52 8.18 9.51 -9.93
C LYS A 52 7.40 9.95 -11.17
N GLU A 53 6.08 9.90 -11.13
CA GLU A 53 5.23 10.29 -12.26
C GLU A 53 5.32 11.77 -12.57
N GLN A 54 5.45 12.62 -11.54
CA GLN A 54 5.57 14.07 -11.69
C GLN A 54 7.02 14.54 -11.93
N GLY A 55 7.99 13.66 -11.83
CA GLY A 55 9.40 14.02 -11.92
C GLY A 55 9.88 14.87 -10.75
N GLU A 56 9.21 14.77 -9.61
CA GLU A 56 9.58 15.47 -8.38
C GLU A 56 10.67 14.73 -7.62
N GLU A 57 11.48 15.47 -6.89
CA GLU A 57 12.50 14.89 -6.03
C GLU A 57 11.85 14.20 -4.83
N ILE A 58 12.27 12.95 -4.58
CA ILE A 58 11.83 12.18 -3.41
C ILE A 58 12.65 12.67 -2.21
N PRO A 59 12.01 13.08 -1.11
CA PRO A 59 12.74 13.59 0.07
C PRO A 59 13.63 12.50 0.68
N LYS A 60 14.73 12.90 1.27
CA LYS A 60 15.58 11.99 2.04
C LYS A 60 14.87 11.59 3.33
N PRO A 61 14.90 10.30 3.70
CA PRO A 61 14.25 9.86 4.94
C PRO A 61 14.98 10.36 6.19
N THR A 62 14.22 10.82 7.17
CA THR A 62 14.69 11.13 8.51
C THR A 62 14.72 9.84 9.32
N LEU A 63 15.86 9.14 9.36
CA LEU A 63 15.96 7.84 10.02
C LEU A 63 16.22 7.91 11.52
N ASP A 64 16.69 9.05 12.01
CA ASP A 64 16.79 9.32 13.46
C ASP A 64 15.43 9.75 13.97
N LEU A 65 14.74 8.85 14.68
CA LEU A 65 13.40 9.11 15.20
C LEU A 65 13.33 10.24 16.21
N ASP A 66 14.46 10.57 16.88
CA ASP A 66 14.50 11.71 17.80
C ASP A 66 14.35 13.05 17.07
N LEU A 67 14.68 13.09 15.77
CA LEU A 67 14.52 14.27 14.94
C LEU A 67 13.13 14.39 14.29
N VAL A 68 12.31 13.36 14.41
CA VAL A 68 10.95 13.35 13.86
C VAL A 68 10.04 14.14 14.78
N GLU A 69 9.44 15.19 14.25
CA GLU A 69 8.53 16.05 15.00
C GLU A 69 7.16 15.37 15.19
N VAL A 70 6.56 15.62 16.36
CA VAL A 70 5.24 15.15 16.74
C VAL A 70 4.32 16.36 16.86
N ASP A 71 3.11 16.25 16.31
CA ASP A 71 2.10 17.31 16.41
C ASP A 71 1.71 17.55 17.86
N GLU A 72 1.50 18.81 18.21
CA GLU A 72 1.05 19.18 19.56
C GLU A 72 -0.40 18.73 19.75
N ARG A 73 -0.71 18.38 21.01
CA ARG A 73 -2.10 18.13 21.40
C ARG A 73 -2.84 19.47 21.51
N ASP A 74 -4.04 19.50 20.96
CA ASP A 74 -4.96 20.63 21.08
C ASP A 74 -6.39 20.09 21.12
N GLU A 75 -7.39 20.97 20.99
CA GLU A 75 -8.80 20.57 21.02
C GLU A 75 -9.19 19.72 19.82
N GLU A 76 -8.54 19.93 18.67
CA GLU A 76 -8.81 19.18 17.43
C GLU A 76 -7.95 17.90 17.34
N ASN A 77 -6.73 17.93 17.86
CA ASN A 77 -5.78 16.83 17.83
C ASN A 77 -5.52 16.28 19.23
N ASN A 78 -6.51 15.64 19.79
CA ASN A 78 -6.52 15.16 21.20
C ASN A 78 -6.15 13.67 21.31
N TYR A 79 -4.96 13.32 20.85
CA TYR A 79 -4.46 11.96 20.95
C TYR A 79 -4.05 11.62 22.41
N VAL A 80 -4.20 10.34 22.79
CA VAL A 80 -3.80 9.85 24.13
C VAL A 80 -2.35 9.38 24.20
N GLU A 81 -1.82 8.87 23.07
CA GLU A 81 -0.41 8.50 22.93
C GLU A 81 0.03 8.60 21.46
N PHE A 82 1.33 8.59 21.24
CA PHE A 82 1.90 8.52 19.90
C PHE A 82 3.02 7.48 19.84
N ILE A 83 3.23 6.94 18.63
CA ILE A 83 4.30 5.97 18.35
C ILE A 83 5.03 6.46 17.11
N LYS A 84 6.35 6.58 17.19
CA LYS A 84 7.22 6.83 16.04
C LYS A 84 7.74 5.51 15.52
N GLN A 85 7.62 5.28 14.22
CA GLN A 85 7.96 4.01 13.60
C GLN A 85 8.57 4.22 12.22
N ILE A 86 9.55 3.41 11.85
CA ILE A 86 10.03 3.36 10.47
C ILE A 86 9.13 2.41 9.68
N ILE A 87 8.57 2.89 8.58
CA ILE A 87 7.76 2.11 7.66
C ILE A 87 8.60 1.79 6.43
N THR A 88 8.62 0.52 6.04
CA THR A 88 9.40 0.02 4.91
C THR A 88 8.48 -0.66 3.91
N VAL A 89 8.67 -0.34 2.63
CA VAL A 89 7.91 -0.94 1.54
C VAL A 89 8.78 -1.04 0.28
N ASP A 90 8.58 -2.11 -0.49
CA ASP A 90 9.04 -2.11 -1.87
C ASP A 90 8.01 -1.36 -2.72
N ALA A 91 8.32 -0.11 -3.02
CA ALA A 91 7.37 0.81 -3.66
C ALA A 91 6.95 0.35 -5.06
N ASP A 92 7.87 -0.20 -5.84
CA ASP A 92 7.59 -0.66 -7.21
C ASP A 92 6.71 -1.91 -7.19
N GLU A 93 7.01 -2.88 -6.34
CA GLU A 93 6.20 -4.09 -6.19
C GLU A 93 4.81 -3.77 -5.63
N TYR A 94 4.71 -2.86 -4.67
CA TYR A 94 3.44 -2.43 -4.11
C TYR A 94 2.56 -1.75 -5.17
N ALA A 95 3.13 -0.83 -5.95
CA ALA A 95 2.42 -0.14 -7.01
C ALA A 95 1.93 -1.12 -8.10
N LYS A 96 2.78 -2.06 -8.48
CA LYS A 96 2.45 -3.12 -9.45
C LYS A 96 1.26 -3.97 -8.98
N LYS A 97 1.24 -4.33 -7.70
CA LYS A 97 0.22 -5.21 -7.12
C LYS A 97 -1.10 -4.49 -6.84
N TYR A 98 -1.06 -3.24 -6.36
CA TYR A 98 -2.24 -2.56 -5.83
C TYR A 98 -2.68 -1.32 -6.61
N PHE A 99 -1.80 -0.68 -7.37
CA PHE A 99 -2.11 0.57 -8.06
C PHE A 99 -2.28 0.42 -9.57
N ASN A 100 -1.92 -0.72 -10.14
CA ASN A 100 -2.08 -0.94 -11.57
C ASN A 100 -3.54 -1.17 -11.95
N LYS A 101 -3.94 -0.55 -13.07
CA LYS A 101 -5.28 -0.73 -13.62
C LYS A 101 -5.43 -2.11 -14.25
N SER A 102 -6.63 -2.68 -14.10
CA SER A 102 -7.00 -3.90 -14.82
C SER A 102 -7.13 -3.64 -16.32
N VAL A 103 -6.69 -4.58 -17.12
CA VAL A 103 -6.82 -4.57 -18.57
C VAL A 103 -7.75 -5.68 -18.99
N LYS A 104 -8.72 -5.40 -19.85
CA LYS A 104 -9.61 -6.42 -20.42
C LYS A 104 -8.88 -7.22 -21.49
N LYS A 105 -8.98 -8.55 -21.40
CA LYS A 105 -8.52 -9.50 -22.41
C LYS A 105 -9.69 -10.35 -22.89
N ASN A 106 -9.87 -10.45 -24.19
CA ASN A 106 -10.85 -11.33 -24.80
C ASN A 106 -10.12 -12.59 -25.26
N LEU A 107 -10.50 -13.73 -24.71
CA LEU A 107 -9.84 -15.01 -24.95
C LEU A 107 -10.85 -16.02 -25.48
N THR A 108 -10.37 -16.92 -26.34
CA THR A 108 -11.16 -18.02 -26.88
C THR A 108 -10.72 -19.33 -26.26
N ILE A 109 -11.66 -20.10 -25.74
CA ILE A 109 -11.42 -21.45 -25.23
C ILE A 109 -12.42 -22.42 -25.85
N PRO A 110 -12.12 -23.74 -25.88
CA PRO A 110 -13.06 -24.74 -26.37
C PRO A 110 -14.39 -24.68 -25.61
N LYS A 111 -15.50 -24.88 -26.32
CA LYS A 111 -16.84 -24.82 -25.74
C LYS A 111 -17.02 -25.80 -24.57
N TRP A 112 -16.53 -27.03 -24.71
CA TRP A 112 -16.65 -28.05 -23.67
C TRP A 112 -15.96 -27.62 -22.37
N LEU A 113 -14.77 -26.99 -22.48
CA LEU A 113 -14.01 -26.50 -21.34
C LEU A 113 -14.75 -25.35 -20.64
N ASN A 114 -15.31 -24.44 -21.43
CA ASN A 114 -16.13 -23.35 -20.90
C ASN A 114 -17.35 -23.91 -20.13
N ASP A 115 -18.07 -24.86 -20.73
CA ASP A 115 -19.29 -25.42 -20.13
C ASP A 115 -18.99 -26.11 -18.80
N GLU A 116 -17.92 -26.90 -18.73
CA GLU A 116 -17.51 -27.54 -17.47
C GLU A 116 -17.08 -26.52 -16.40
N ALA A 117 -16.32 -25.51 -16.78
CA ALA A 117 -15.87 -24.48 -15.86
C ALA A 117 -17.04 -23.64 -15.29
N VAL A 118 -18.01 -23.30 -16.14
CA VAL A 118 -19.24 -22.61 -15.70
C VAL A 118 -20.04 -23.48 -14.74
N ALA A 119 -20.20 -24.78 -15.06
CA ALA A 119 -20.91 -25.70 -14.19
C ALA A 119 -20.29 -25.86 -12.80
N LEU A 120 -18.99 -25.70 -12.68
CA LEU A 120 -18.24 -25.75 -11.41
C LEU A 120 -18.09 -24.38 -10.74
N ASN A 121 -18.71 -23.32 -11.26
CA ASN A 121 -18.61 -21.95 -10.75
C ASN A 121 -17.17 -21.43 -10.64
N ILE A 122 -16.32 -21.80 -11.60
CA ILE A 122 -14.93 -21.34 -11.62
C ILE A 122 -14.86 -19.86 -11.92
N ASN A 123 -14.06 -19.12 -11.14
CA ASN A 123 -13.76 -17.72 -11.42
C ASN A 123 -12.65 -17.66 -12.48
N PHE A 124 -13.03 -17.40 -13.73
CA PHE A 124 -12.10 -17.35 -14.87
C PHE A 124 -10.96 -16.33 -14.67
N SER A 125 -11.28 -15.14 -14.18
CA SER A 125 -10.29 -14.08 -13.97
C SER A 125 -9.23 -14.49 -12.97
N LYS A 126 -9.62 -15.07 -11.84
CA LYS A 126 -8.68 -15.53 -10.81
C LYS A 126 -7.79 -16.67 -11.28
N VAL A 127 -8.38 -17.65 -11.97
CA VAL A 127 -7.64 -18.79 -12.52
C VAL A 127 -6.65 -18.34 -13.57
N LEU A 128 -7.06 -17.44 -14.48
CA LEU A 128 -6.19 -16.88 -15.51
C LEU A 128 -5.03 -16.11 -14.90
N GLN A 129 -5.28 -15.25 -13.92
CA GLN A 129 -4.24 -14.45 -13.27
C GLN A 129 -3.21 -15.34 -12.59
N LYS A 130 -3.66 -16.37 -11.88
CA LYS A 130 -2.78 -17.35 -11.24
C LYS A 130 -1.93 -18.11 -12.27
N ALA A 131 -2.54 -18.58 -13.33
CA ALA A 131 -1.85 -19.32 -14.38
C ALA A 131 -0.79 -18.45 -15.08
N LEU A 132 -1.12 -17.19 -15.36
CA LEU A 132 -0.18 -16.25 -15.96
C LEU A 132 0.99 -15.93 -15.00
N LEU A 133 0.71 -15.75 -13.73
CA LEU A 133 1.74 -15.50 -12.73
C LEU A 133 2.70 -16.70 -12.62
N ASP A 134 2.17 -17.91 -12.55
CA ASP A 134 2.97 -19.13 -12.50
C ASP A 134 3.85 -19.28 -13.75
N GLU A 135 3.31 -18.99 -14.93
CA GLU A 135 4.05 -19.04 -16.19
C GLU A 135 5.16 -17.99 -16.29
N ILE A 136 4.88 -16.77 -15.85
CA ILE A 136 5.87 -15.69 -15.78
C ILE A 136 7.04 -16.09 -14.86
N ASN A 137 6.72 -16.62 -13.68
CA ASN A 137 7.72 -17.06 -12.72
C ASN A 137 8.56 -18.21 -13.27
N ARG A 138 7.94 -19.15 -13.98
CA ARG A 138 8.64 -20.26 -14.64
C ARG A 138 9.63 -19.76 -15.69
N LEU A 139 9.25 -18.75 -16.48
CA LEU A 139 10.08 -18.22 -17.57
C LEU A 139 11.21 -17.30 -17.08
N LYS A 140 11.06 -16.72 -15.90
CA LYS A 140 12.08 -15.84 -15.29
C LYS A 140 13.16 -16.60 -14.53
N ASP A 141 12.93 -17.83 -14.16
CA ASP A 141 13.90 -18.68 -13.44
C ASP A 141 14.99 -19.23 -14.35
#